data_235739042171ecf5ee016a25d1be0e1b
#
_entry.id   235739042171ecf5ee016a25d1be0e1b
#
_cell.length_a   1.000
_cell.length_b   1.000
_cell.length_c   1.000
_cell.angle_alpha   90.00
_cell.angle_beta   90.00
_cell.angle_gamma   90.00
#
_symmetry.space_group_name_H-M   'P 1'
#
loop_
_entity.id
_entity.type
_entity.pdbx_description
1 polymer ?
#
loop_
_entity_poly.entity_id
_entity_poly.type
_entity_poly.pdbx_seq_one_letter_code
_entity_poly.pdbx_strand_id
1 'polypeptide(L)'
;MQDRFDRALERLTSGQPECRVLLAVSGGIDSMTMADLFRHSALRLPFAVAHFNFHLRGTDSDGDEVFVAKWCREQGVSFFRNEADTSGYAASHGISVEMAARELRYDWFAALCREQGFTHLAVAHNLDDRAETMLLHLLRGTGMRGLTGIREDGPLPGVTDVRIIRPLLAFSRQEIEAYAVRAGVEYRVDATNADVSIARNRLRHEVFPQLARINPSFLRTFEAEMKRFGAMEQLLDTVFAEGKQDLCVDEEGVRRIFIDRLLRKAQVSWWLFRLLEDCGFNAVQLSQIEESLSRQSGKTFFSPTHRLVKDRLELRVYPLLLPGSADLTDRLDVRTFAIFPGFDPQQKPEDVLFVDAALVRLPLSARTPREGDRFRPFGMRRGSKLLSDFFTDLKLDVAQKGREVVVTSHNENGDELIVAIAGRRIDDRFKITAATRTVAAISLLPLPE
;
A
#
# COMPACT_ATOMS: atom_id res chain seq x y z
N MET A 1 11.39 -29.08 18.60
CA MET A 1 11.00 -27.92 17.77
C MET A 1 10.48 -28.40 16.43
N GLN A 2 11.18 -29.33 15.75
CA GLN A 2 10.85 -29.81 14.41
C GLN A 2 9.38 -30.23 14.25
N ASP A 3 8.85 -31.15 15.07
CA ASP A 3 7.47 -31.65 14.96
C ASP A 3 6.41 -30.54 15.10
N ARG A 4 6.69 -29.51 15.93
CA ARG A 4 5.79 -28.34 16.07
C ARG A 4 5.85 -27.46 14.83
N PHE A 5 7.03 -27.33 14.24
CA PHE A 5 7.25 -26.59 13.01
C PHE A 5 6.53 -27.29 11.83
N ASP A 6 6.69 -28.60 11.70
CA ASP A 6 6.06 -29.38 10.64
C ASP A 6 4.52 -29.29 10.71
N ARG A 7 3.93 -29.40 11.92
CA ARG A 7 2.49 -29.20 12.11
C ARG A 7 2.03 -27.78 11.74
N ALA A 8 2.82 -26.76 12.08
CA ALA A 8 2.51 -25.37 11.71
C ALA A 8 2.60 -25.19 10.19
N LEU A 9 3.62 -25.74 9.58
CA LEU A 9 3.84 -25.67 8.13
C LEU A 9 2.73 -26.42 7.37
N GLU A 10 2.36 -27.63 7.77
CA GLU A 10 1.26 -28.40 7.19
C GLU A 10 -0.05 -27.61 7.21
N ARG A 11 -0.40 -27.01 8.35
CA ARG A 11 -1.61 -26.18 8.50
C ARG A 11 -1.57 -24.93 7.61
N LEU A 12 -0.41 -24.28 7.50
CA LEU A 12 -0.24 -23.04 6.73
C LEU A 12 -0.20 -23.28 5.21
N THR A 13 0.11 -24.49 4.78
CA THR A 13 0.21 -24.86 3.36
C THR A 13 -0.91 -25.79 2.90
N SER A 14 -1.78 -26.26 3.82
CA SER A 14 -2.89 -27.15 3.49
C SER A 14 -3.90 -26.49 2.55
N GLY A 15 -4.31 -27.27 1.52
CA GLY A 15 -5.30 -26.84 0.53
C GLY A 15 -4.72 -26.34 -0.80
N GLN A 16 -3.39 -26.33 -0.97
CA GLN A 16 -2.76 -26.02 -2.27
C GLN A 16 -1.98 -27.24 -2.79
N PRO A 17 -2.41 -27.86 -3.91
CA PRO A 17 -1.84 -29.12 -4.41
C PRO A 17 -0.39 -29.01 -4.87
N GLU A 18 0.10 -27.82 -5.23
CA GLU A 18 1.47 -27.57 -5.70
C GLU A 18 2.15 -26.49 -4.86
N CYS A 19 2.34 -26.77 -3.56
CA CYS A 19 2.97 -25.82 -2.66
C CYS A 19 4.49 -25.69 -2.95
N ARG A 20 4.93 -24.50 -3.37
CA ARG A 20 6.33 -24.12 -3.53
C ARG A 20 6.61 -22.89 -2.66
N VAL A 21 7.61 -22.98 -1.80
CA VAL A 21 7.86 -21.96 -0.77
C VAL A 21 9.13 -21.17 -1.07
N LEU A 22 9.03 -19.84 -1.06
CA LEU A 22 10.18 -18.94 -1.07
C LEU A 22 10.49 -18.54 0.38
N LEU A 23 11.71 -18.77 0.85
CA LEU A 23 12.13 -18.37 2.20
C LEU A 23 12.83 -17.01 2.15
N ALA A 24 12.31 -16.02 2.88
CA ALA A 24 13.00 -14.75 3.07
C ALA A 24 14.08 -14.91 4.16
N VAL A 25 15.34 -14.94 3.77
CA VAL A 25 16.48 -15.21 4.66
C VAL A 25 17.41 -14.01 4.72
N SER A 26 17.56 -13.44 5.92
CA SER A 26 18.44 -12.28 6.18
C SER A 26 19.87 -12.67 6.62
N GLY A 27 20.11 -13.93 6.97
CA GLY A 27 21.36 -14.38 7.60
C GLY A 27 21.34 -14.39 9.13
N GLY A 28 20.35 -13.74 9.76
CA GLY A 28 20.17 -13.75 11.21
C GLY A 28 19.57 -15.06 11.72
N ILE A 29 19.70 -15.29 13.03
CA ILE A 29 19.38 -16.57 13.69
C ILE A 29 17.96 -17.07 13.39
N ASP A 30 16.93 -16.20 13.38
CA ASP A 30 15.55 -16.61 13.12
C ASP A 30 15.39 -17.15 11.71
N SER A 31 15.92 -16.44 10.72
CA SER A 31 15.82 -16.80 9.32
C SER A 31 16.65 -18.04 8.96
N MET A 32 17.84 -18.17 9.55
CA MET A 32 18.68 -19.36 9.34
C MET A 32 18.09 -20.59 10.02
N THR A 33 17.53 -20.42 11.23
CA THR A 33 16.79 -21.49 11.92
C THR A 33 15.56 -21.93 11.11
N MET A 34 14.83 -20.97 10.50
CA MET A 34 13.70 -21.31 9.63
C MET A 34 14.17 -22.13 8.42
N ALA A 35 15.27 -21.73 7.79
CA ALA A 35 15.81 -22.43 6.62
C ALA A 35 16.28 -23.85 6.99
N ASP A 36 16.91 -24.03 8.15
CA ASP A 36 17.32 -25.35 8.64
C ASP A 36 16.13 -26.26 8.96
N LEU A 37 15.08 -25.72 9.60
CA LEU A 37 13.83 -26.45 9.87
C LEU A 37 13.11 -26.86 8.59
N PHE A 38 13.07 -26.02 7.55
CA PHE A 38 12.52 -26.37 6.24
C PHE A 38 13.30 -27.54 5.61
N ARG A 39 14.61 -27.48 5.67
CA ARG A 39 15.48 -28.54 5.14
C ARG A 39 15.25 -29.89 5.80
N HIS A 40 14.98 -29.92 7.11
CA HIS A 40 14.76 -31.13 7.89
C HIS A 40 13.26 -31.50 8.02
N SER A 41 12.36 -30.76 7.38
CA SER A 41 10.92 -31.02 7.46
C SER A 41 10.54 -32.34 6.81
N ALA A 42 9.72 -33.12 7.53
CA ALA A 42 9.15 -34.36 7.02
C ALA A 42 8.21 -34.14 5.81
N LEU A 43 7.68 -32.92 5.65
CA LEU A 43 6.79 -32.55 4.54
C LEU A 43 7.52 -32.43 3.19
N ARG A 44 8.84 -32.28 3.21
CA ARG A 44 9.70 -32.19 2.02
C ARG A 44 9.18 -31.23 0.94
N LEU A 45 8.59 -30.10 1.35
CA LEU A 45 8.09 -29.10 0.43
C LEU A 45 9.24 -28.51 -0.41
N PRO A 46 9.05 -28.33 -1.73
CA PRO A 46 10.01 -27.63 -2.56
C PRO A 46 10.17 -26.18 -2.07
N PHE A 47 11.40 -25.76 -1.80
CA PHE A 47 11.67 -24.39 -1.39
C PHE A 47 12.94 -23.83 -2.02
N ALA A 48 13.02 -22.51 -2.04
CA ALA A 48 14.20 -21.75 -2.41
C ALA A 48 14.41 -20.62 -1.39
N VAL A 49 15.58 -20.01 -1.41
CA VAL A 49 15.96 -18.91 -0.53
C VAL A 49 16.04 -17.61 -1.31
N ALA A 50 15.48 -16.54 -0.77
CA ALA A 50 15.57 -15.18 -1.25
C ALA A 50 16.25 -14.29 -0.20
N HIS A 51 17.29 -13.57 -0.61
CA HIS A 51 18.00 -12.58 0.18
C HIS A 51 17.93 -11.21 -0.47
N PHE A 52 17.59 -10.17 0.29
CA PHE A 52 17.57 -8.78 -0.17
C PHE A 52 18.64 -7.97 0.54
N ASN A 53 19.59 -7.43 -0.20
CA ASN A 53 20.64 -6.56 0.31
C ASN A 53 20.22 -5.09 0.22
N PHE A 54 20.06 -4.44 1.37
CA PHE A 54 19.62 -3.05 1.47
C PHE A 54 20.76 -2.03 1.42
N HIS A 55 22.01 -2.48 1.44
CA HIS A 55 23.23 -1.66 1.54
C HIS A 55 23.23 -0.64 2.69
N LEU A 56 22.44 -0.90 3.74
CA LEU A 56 22.32 0.03 4.88
C LEU A 56 23.47 -0.06 5.89
N ARG A 57 24.28 -1.14 5.83
CA ARG A 57 25.38 -1.43 6.76
C ARG A 57 26.73 -1.66 6.05
N GLY A 58 26.84 -1.18 4.82
CA GLY A 58 28.08 -1.34 4.03
C GLY A 58 28.52 -2.80 3.93
N THR A 59 29.80 -3.08 4.27
CA THR A 59 30.41 -4.42 4.17
C THR A 59 29.72 -5.51 5.01
N ASP A 60 28.99 -5.15 6.06
CA ASP A 60 28.27 -6.13 6.87
C ASP A 60 27.05 -6.68 6.11
N SER A 61 26.34 -5.82 5.34
CA SER A 61 25.24 -6.25 4.48
C SER A 61 25.72 -7.21 3.37
N ASP A 62 26.88 -6.91 2.77
CA ASP A 62 27.49 -7.78 1.75
C ASP A 62 27.94 -9.11 2.36
N GLY A 63 28.45 -9.07 3.60
CA GLY A 63 28.83 -10.26 4.34
C GLY A 63 27.65 -11.19 4.64
N ASP A 64 26.47 -10.65 4.91
CA ASP A 64 25.24 -11.43 5.10
C ASP A 64 24.83 -12.15 3.82
N GLU A 65 24.88 -11.46 2.68
CA GLU A 65 24.59 -12.05 1.37
C GLU A 65 25.53 -13.22 1.05
N VAL A 66 26.85 -13.01 1.21
CA VAL A 66 27.86 -14.04 0.96
C VAL A 66 27.64 -15.25 1.87
N PHE A 67 27.29 -15.01 3.14
CA PHE A 67 27.03 -16.07 4.11
C PHE A 67 25.81 -16.91 3.71
N VAL A 68 24.68 -16.28 3.37
CA VAL A 68 23.47 -16.99 2.94
C VAL A 68 23.68 -17.73 1.63
N ALA A 69 24.38 -17.12 0.65
CA ALA A 69 24.71 -17.76 -0.62
C ALA A 69 25.61 -18.99 -0.44
N LYS A 70 26.59 -18.92 0.49
CA LYS A 70 27.44 -20.07 0.86
C LYS A 70 26.59 -21.20 1.42
N TRP A 71 25.73 -20.91 2.38
CA TRP A 71 24.84 -21.90 2.99
C TRP A 71 23.96 -22.58 1.93
N CYS A 72 23.33 -21.80 1.04
CA CYS A 72 22.49 -22.36 -0.02
C CYS A 72 23.27 -23.30 -0.95
N ARG A 73 24.48 -22.94 -1.32
CA ARG A 73 25.36 -23.76 -2.16
C ARG A 73 25.71 -25.09 -1.47
N GLU A 74 26.08 -25.05 -0.19
CA GLU A 74 26.44 -26.23 0.59
C GLU A 74 25.25 -27.17 0.80
N GLN A 75 24.03 -26.62 0.88
CA GLN A 75 22.80 -27.38 1.06
C GLN A 75 22.10 -27.77 -0.25
N GLY A 76 22.62 -27.35 -1.42
CA GLY A 76 22.00 -27.61 -2.71
C GLY A 76 20.64 -26.90 -2.90
N VAL A 77 20.43 -25.74 -2.24
CA VAL A 77 19.19 -24.97 -2.29
C VAL A 77 19.33 -23.82 -3.29
N SER A 78 18.30 -23.60 -4.11
CA SER A 78 18.26 -22.46 -5.05
C SER A 78 18.29 -21.14 -4.29
N PHE A 79 19.13 -20.20 -4.74
CA PHE A 79 19.34 -18.89 -4.13
C PHE A 79 19.01 -17.77 -5.10
N PHE A 80 18.15 -16.86 -4.66
CA PHE A 80 17.81 -15.62 -5.36
C PHE A 80 18.26 -14.44 -4.53
N ARG A 81 18.83 -13.43 -5.20
CA ARG A 81 19.27 -12.20 -4.56
C ARG A 81 18.76 -10.96 -5.30
N ASN A 82 18.57 -9.90 -4.55
CA ASN A 82 18.37 -8.56 -5.08
C ASN A 82 18.99 -7.54 -4.15
N GLU A 83 19.27 -6.36 -4.68
CA GLU A 83 19.86 -5.24 -3.96
C GLU A 83 19.22 -3.93 -4.41
N ALA A 84 19.22 -2.92 -3.55
CA ALA A 84 18.74 -1.58 -3.91
C ALA A 84 19.40 -0.50 -3.05
N ASP A 85 19.53 0.72 -3.62
CA ASP A 85 19.82 1.93 -2.86
C ASP A 85 18.57 2.36 -2.07
N THR A 86 18.42 1.78 -0.89
CA THR A 86 17.27 2.03 -0.02
C THR A 86 17.22 3.47 0.46
N SER A 87 18.39 4.10 0.71
CA SER A 87 18.44 5.48 1.18
C SER A 87 18.04 6.48 0.09
N GLY A 88 18.50 6.27 -1.15
CA GLY A 88 18.09 7.06 -2.30
C GLY A 88 16.59 6.92 -2.60
N TYR A 89 16.05 5.70 -2.51
CA TYR A 89 14.62 5.46 -2.67
C TYR A 89 13.80 6.19 -1.59
N ALA A 90 14.19 6.09 -0.31
CA ALA A 90 13.52 6.77 0.80
C ALA A 90 13.48 8.29 0.60
N ALA A 91 14.61 8.88 0.22
CA ALA A 91 14.73 10.32 -0.03
C ALA A 91 13.84 10.79 -1.20
N SER A 92 13.82 10.03 -2.31
CA SER A 92 13.03 10.40 -3.50
C SER A 92 11.51 10.28 -3.30
N HIS A 93 11.07 9.39 -2.39
CA HIS A 93 9.64 9.18 -2.09
C HIS A 93 9.16 9.86 -0.80
N GLY A 94 10.05 10.54 -0.06
CA GLY A 94 9.71 11.24 1.18
C GLY A 94 9.21 10.31 2.31
N ILE A 95 9.71 9.08 2.35
CA ILE A 95 9.34 8.05 3.34
C ILE A 95 10.53 7.68 4.22
N SER A 96 10.27 7.01 5.35
CA SER A 96 11.36 6.51 6.20
C SER A 96 12.15 5.40 5.51
N VAL A 97 13.43 5.24 5.87
CA VAL A 97 14.28 4.15 5.35
C VAL A 97 13.69 2.77 5.65
N GLU A 98 13.02 2.61 6.80
CA GLU A 98 12.33 1.36 7.17
C GLU A 98 11.16 1.06 6.23
N MET A 99 10.36 2.08 5.89
CA MET A 99 9.27 1.93 4.91
C MET A 99 9.81 1.60 3.51
N ALA A 100 10.84 2.32 3.07
CA ALA A 100 11.49 2.08 1.79
C ALA A 100 12.04 0.64 1.69
N ALA A 101 12.76 0.18 2.71
CA ALA A 101 13.27 -1.19 2.79
C ALA A 101 12.14 -2.23 2.73
N ARG A 102 11.01 -1.93 3.38
CA ARG A 102 9.85 -2.81 3.37
C ARG A 102 9.20 -2.86 1.97
N GLU A 103 8.93 -1.72 1.35
CA GLU A 103 8.33 -1.63 0.01
C GLU A 103 9.19 -2.36 -1.02
N LEU A 104 10.46 -1.97 -1.18
CA LEU A 104 11.39 -2.58 -2.13
C LEU A 104 11.48 -4.11 -1.98
N ARG A 105 11.55 -4.59 -0.74
CA ARG A 105 11.62 -6.02 -0.45
C ARG A 105 10.36 -6.77 -0.85
N TYR A 106 9.18 -6.26 -0.51
CA TYR A 106 7.92 -6.95 -0.80
C TYR A 106 7.58 -6.90 -2.28
N ASP A 107 7.88 -5.81 -2.97
CA ASP A 107 7.70 -5.69 -4.42
C ASP A 107 8.57 -6.70 -5.17
N TRP A 108 9.84 -6.83 -4.75
CA TRP A 108 10.72 -7.85 -5.32
C TRP A 108 10.24 -9.28 -5.03
N PHE A 109 9.84 -9.59 -3.79
CA PHE A 109 9.30 -10.90 -3.46
C PHE A 109 8.05 -11.22 -4.28
N ALA A 110 7.18 -10.25 -4.51
CA ALA A 110 5.99 -10.41 -5.31
C ALA A 110 6.31 -10.72 -6.79
N ALA A 111 7.28 -9.99 -7.36
CA ALA A 111 7.77 -10.25 -8.71
C ALA A 111 8.40 -11.64 -8.82
N LEU A 112 9.33 -11.98 -7.92
CA LEU A 112 10.02 -13.25 -7.90
C LEU A 112 9.06 -14.44 -7.74
N CYS A 113 8.07 -14.32 -6.85
CA CYS A 113 7.08 -15.37 -6.68
C CYS A 113 6.28 -15.62 -7.96
N ARG A 114 5.87 -14.56 -8.67
CA ARG A 114 5.16 -14.68 -9.97
C ARG A 114 6.04 -15.33 -11.04
N GLU A 115 7.27 -14.85 -11.19
CA GLU A 115 8.20 -15.32 -12.22
C GLU A 115 8.60 -16.79 -12.05
N GLN A 116 8.80 -17.22 -10.81
CA GLN A 116 9.30 -18.56 -10.48
C GLN A 116 8.19 -19.52 -10.05
N GLY A 117 6.93 -19.07 -9.96
CA GLY A 117 5.80 -19.92 -9.59
C GLY A 117 5.81 -20.35 -8.12
N PHE A 118 6.28 -19.50 -7.19
CA PHE A 118 6.13 -19.75 -5.75
C PHE A 118 4.72 -19.39 -5.30
N THR A 119 4.12 -20.26 -4.51
CA THR A 119 2.76 -20.09 -3.96
C THR A 119 2.79 -19.48 -2.56
N HIS A 120 3.92 -19.61 -1.86
CA HIS A 120 4.09 -19.10 -0.50
C HIS A 120 5.41 -18.37 -0.32
N LEU A 121 5.36 -17.27 0.47
CA LEU A 121 6.54 -16.59 1.00
C LEU A 121 6.61 -16.84 2.50
N ALA A 122 7.65 -17.54 2.98
CA ALA A 122 7.88 -17.76 4.39
C ALA A 122 8.78 -16.68 4.98
N VAL A 123 8.34 -16.07 6.09
CA VAL A 123 9.06 -15.02 6.83
C VAL A 123 9.26 -15.45 8.27
N ALA A 124 10.47 -15.28 8.81
CA ALA A 124 10.91 -15.79 10.11
C ALA A 124 10.49 -14.93 11.31
N HIS A 125 9.30 -14.34 11.30
CA HIS A 125 8.76 -13.69 12.49
C HIS A 125 8.46 -14.73 13.58
N ASN A 126 8.78 -14.38 14.83
CA ASN A 126 8.64 -15.24 15.98
C ASN A 126 7.61 -14.69 17.00
N LEU A 127 7.44 -15.36 18.15
CA LEU A 127 6.47 -14.99 19.18
C LEU A 127 6.80 -13.64 19.83
N ASP A 128 8.10 -13.36 20.03
CA ASP A 128 8.55 -12.09 20.59
C ASP A 128 8.20 -10.93 19.66
N ASP A 129 8.41 -11.07 18.35
CA ASP A 129 8.02 -10.07 17.34
C ASP A 129 6.50 -9.83 17.36
N ARG A 130 5.72 -10.90 17.55
CA ARG A 130 4.26 -10.82 17.64
C ARG A 130 3.82 -10.03 18.89
N ALA A 131 4.44 -10.29 20.02
CA ALA A 131 4.18 -9.60 21.29
C ALA A 131 4.60 -8.12 21.22
N GLU A 132 5.78 -7.83 20.64
CA GLU A 132 6.25 -6.46 20.36
C GLU A 132 5.22 -5.69 19.52
N THR A 133 4.74 -6.31 18.46
CA THR A 133 3.76 -5.68 17.55
C THR A 133 2.44 -5.40 18.26
N MET A 134 1.92 -6.34 19.06
CA MET A 134 0.72 -6.14 19.88
C MET A 134 0.87 -4.95 20.82
N LEU A 135 2.01 -4.88 21.57
CA LEU A 135 2.26 -3.79 22.50
C LEU A 135 2.41 -2.44 21.79
N LEU A 136 3.11 -2.38 20.65
CA LEU A 136 3.24 -1.16 19.87
C LEU A 136 1.89 -0.66 19.35
N HIS A 137 1.02 -1.58 18.91
CA HIS A 137 -0.34 -1.23 18.51
C HIS A 137 -1.14 -0.70 19.71
N LEU A 138 -1.05 -1.36 20.86
CA LEU A 138 -1.74 -0.94 22.08
C LEU A 138 -1.31 0.48 22.50
N LEU A 139 -0.01 0.78 22.47
CA LEU A 139 0.54 2.09 22.82
C LEU A 139 0.14 3.22 21.85
N ARG A 140 -0.12 2.87 20.60
CA ARG A 140 -0.56 3.84 19.56
C ARG A 140 -2.08 4.01 19.51
N GLY A 141 -2.82 3.20 20.24
CA GLY A 141 -4.27 3.05 20.09
C GLY A 141 -4.62 2.15 18.92
N THR A 142 -5.39 1.11 19.17
CA THR A 142 -5.79 0.15 18.14
C THR A 142 -7.16 -0.43 18.44
N GLY A 143 -7.86 -0.88 17.38
CA GLY A 143 -9.01 -1.77 17.51
C GLY A 143 -8.60 -3.22 17.81
N MET A 144 -9.56 -4.11 17.90
CA MET A 144 -9.38 -5.53 18.24
C MET A 144 -8.36 -6.20 17.29
N ARG A 145 -8.39 -5.89 16.00
CA ARG A 145 -7.48 -6.43 14.98
C ARG A 145 -6.00 -6.19 15.31
N GLY A 146 -5.63 -5.02 15.79
CA GLY A 146 -4.24 -4.73 16.15
C GLY A 146 -3.76 -5.47 17.39
N LEU A 147 -4.68 -5.86 18.31
CA LEU A 147 -4.36 -6.65 19.48
C LEU A 147 -4.05 -8.12 19.15
N THR A 148 -4.33 -8.60 17.96
CA THR A 148 -3.93 -9.94 17.51
C THR A 148 -2.42 -10.05 17.20
N GLY A 149 -1.72 -8.92 17.15
CA GLY A 149 -0.32 -8.84 16.75
C GLY A 149 -0.10 -9.22 15.28
N ILE A 150 0.99 -9.91 14.99
CA ILE A 150 1.31 -10.40 13.64
C ILE A 150 0.43 -11.61 13.33
N ARG A 151 -0.20 -11.65 12.15
CA ARG A 151 -0.95 -12.81 11.66
C ARG A 151 -0.01 -13.93 11.22
N GLU A 152 -0.42 -15.18 11.41
CA GLU A 152 0.36 -16.35 10.96
C GLU A 152 0.47 -16.43 9.44
N ASP A 153 -0.58 -16.01 8.74
CA ASP A 153 -0.65 -15.98 7.30
C ASP A 153 -1.42 -14.76 6.78
N GLY A 154 -1.35 -14.54 5.48
CA GLY A 154 -2.07 -13.46 4.79
C GLY A 154 -1.67 -13.35 3.33
N PRO A 155 -2.36 -12.51 2.55
CA PRO A 155 -1.97 -12.26 1.16
C PRO A 155 -0.61 -11.55 1.09
N LEU A 156 0.17 -11.84 0.06
CA LEU A 156 1.35 -11.05 -0.27
C LEU A 156 0.91 -9.74 -0.93
N PRO A 157 1.32 -8.56 -0.44
CA PRO A 157 0.98 -7.30 -1.09
C PRO A 157 1.32 -7.31 -2.58
N GLY A 158 0.42 -6.79 -3.42
CA GLY A 158 0.61 -6.72 -4.87
C GLY A 158 0.41 -8.04 -5.65
N VAL A 159 0.07 -9.16 -4.96
CA VAL A 159 -0.19 -10.47 -5.60
C VAL A 159 -1.34 -11.18 -4.91
N THR A 160 -2.31 -11.64 -5.67
CA THR A 160 -3.50 -12.33 -5.12
C THR A 160 -3.26 -13.81 -4.82
N ASP A 161 -2.36 -14.46 -5.58
CA ASP A 161 -2.21 -15.91 -5.61
C ASP A 161 -1.06 -16.42 -4.73
N VAL A 162 -0.34 -15.51 -4.04
CA VAL A 162 0.77 -15.84 -3.14
C VAL A 162 0.41 -15.48 -1.71
N ARG A 163 0.64 -16.40 -0.78
CA ARG A 163 0.41 -16.18 0.66
C ARG A 163 1.73 -15.97 1.40
N ILE A 164 1.75 -15.01 2.31
CA ILE A 164 2.82 -14.91 3.32
C ILE A 164 2.48 -15.88 4.45
N ILE A 165 3.45 -16.69 4.85
CA ILE A 165 3.34 -17.59 6.01
C ILE A 165 4.46 -17.31 7.02
N ARG A 166 4.18 -17.55 8.30
CA ARG A 166 5.11 -17.30 9.42
C ARG A 166 5.20 -18.52 10.34
N PRO A 167 5.89 -19.58 9.89
CA PRO A 167 5.87 -20.86 10.61
C PRO A 167 6.58 -20.81 11.98
N LEU A 168 7.41 -19.78 12.25
CA LEU A 168 8.04 -19.57 13.54
C LEU A 168 7.22 -18.75 14.54
N LEU A 169 6.03 -18.26 14.18
CA LEU A 169 5.27 -17.30 14.99
C LEU A 169 4.81 -17.85 16.37
N ALA A 170 4.77 -19.16 16.55
CA ALA A 170 4.45 -19.83 17.80
C ALA A 170 5.69 -20.20 18.65
N PHE A 171 6.89 -19.80 18.22
CA PHE A 171 8.15 -20.08 18.92
C PHE A 171 8.75 -18.81 19.48
N SER A 172 9.18 -18.85 20.74
CA SER A 172 9.91 -17.74 21.35
C SER A 172 11.33 -17.64 20.82
N ARG A 173 11.93 -16.48 20.94
CA ARG A 173 13.34 -16.26 20.62
C ARG A 173 14.25 -17.23 21.37
N GLN A 174 13.97 -17.48 22.64
CA GLN A 174 14.72 -18.45 23.47
C GLN A 174 14.63 -19.89 22.92
N GLU A 175 13.46 -20.32 22.45
CA GLU A 175 13.29 -21.64 21.81
C GLU A 175 14.09 -21.75 20.51
N ILE A 176 14.14 -20.67 19.72
CA ILE A 176 14.91 -20.58 18.47
C ILE A 176 16.41 -20.66 18.76
N GLU A 177 16.91 -19.90 19.72
CA GLU A 177 18.32 -19.92 20.16
C GLU A 177 18.73 -21.29 20.66
N ALA A 178 17.92 -21.90 21.50
CA ALA A 178 18.17 -23.26 22.02
C ALA A 178 18.17 -24.31 20.90
N TYR A 179 17.36 -24.14 19.87
CA TYR A 179 17.39 -25.01 18.69
C TYR A 179 18.67 -24.78 17.89
N ALA A 180 18.99 -23.53 17.56
CA ALA A 180 20.18 -23.18 16.76
C ALA A 180 21.47 -23.74 17.37
N VAL A 181 21.64 -23.59 18.68
CA VAL A 181 22.79 -24.15 19.41
C VAL A 181 22.84 -25.68 19.31
N ARG A 182 21.71 -26.35 19.54
CA ARG A 182 21.65 -27.82 19.52
C ARG A 182 21.84 -28.41 18.13
N ALA A 183 21.29 -27.76 17.11
CA ALA A 183 21.38 -28.20 15.72
C ALA A 183 22.65 -27.72 15.01
N GLY A 184 23.46 -26.88 15.65
CA GLY A 184 24.67 -26.30 15.06
C GLY A 184 24.37 -25.34 13.91
N VAL A 185 23.23 -24.61 13.97
CA VAL A 185 22.87 -23.64 12.93
C VAL A 185 23.79 -22.43 13.03
N GLU A 186 24.57 -22.18 11.97
CA GLU A 186 25.37 -20.98 11.85
C GLU A 186 24.49 -19.78 11.47
N TYR A 187 24.78 -18.60 12.02
CA TYR A 187 24.11 -17.34 11.73
C TYR A 187 25.02 -16.14 11.99
N ARG A 188 24.65 -14.99 11.45
CA ARG A 188 25.34 -13.72 11.71
C ARG A 188 24.56 -12.88 12.70
N VAL A 189 25.29 -12.15 13.54
CA VAL A 189 24.72 -11.24 14.53
C VAL A 189 24.67 -9.84 13.94
N ASP A 190 23.48 -9.23 13.95
CA ASP A 190 23.29 -7.85 13.53
C ASP A 190 23.54 -6.89 14.70
N ALA A 191 24.54 -6.03 14.56
CA ALA A 191 24.90 -5.04 15.58
C ALA A 191 23.79 -4.00 15.85
N THR A 192 22.90 -3.75 14.88
CA THR A 192 21.77 -2.80 15.03
C THR A 192 20.69 -3.31 15.99
N ASN A 193 20.68 -4.59 16.32
CA ASN A 193 19.76 -5.15 17.33
C ASN A 193 19.95 -4.57 18.74
N ALA A 194 21.09 -3.93 19.02
CA ALA A 194 21.39 -3.29 20.31
C ALA A 194 20.90 -1.83 20.38
N ASP A 195 20.46 -1.22 19.30
CA ASP A 195 20.04 0.19 19.26
C ASP A 195 18.66 0.39 19.91
N VAL A 196 18.64 0.84 21.16
CA VAL A 196 17.43 1.12 21.95
C VAL A 196 16.68 2.41 21.54
N SER A 197 17.20 3.19 20.60
CA SER A 197 16.44 4.32 20.02
C SER A 197 15.23 3.83 19.20
N ILE A 198 15.31 2.62 18.68
CA ILE A 198 14.23 1.93 17.97
C ILE A 198 13.22 1.38 18.98
N ALA A 199 11.95 1.75 18.83
CA ALA A 199 10.89 1.39 19.78
C ALA A 199 10.75 -0.13 20.04
N ARG A 200 10.98 -0.98 19.02
CA ARG A 200 10.99 -2.45 19.18
C ARG A 200 12.15 -2.94 20.04
N ASN A 201 13.34 -2.43 19.81
CA ASN A 201 14.51 -2.80 20.60
C ASN A 201 14.35 -2.35 22.06
N ARG A 202 13.73 -1.18 22.29
CA ARG A 202 13.39 -0.73 23.65
C ARG A 202 12.42 -1.68 24.34
N LEU A 203 11.37 -2.14 23.67
CA LEU A 203 10.46 -3.15 24.23
C LEU A 203 11.22 -4.42 24.60
N ARG A 204 12.09 -4.92 23.73
CA ARG A 204 12.87 -6.15 23.93
C ARG A 204 13.88 -6.03 25.06
N HIS A 205 14.60 -4.94 25.16
CA HIS A 205 15.71 -4.79 26.12
C HIS A 205 15.29 -4.19 27.46
N GLU A 206 14.26 -3.34 27.50
CA GLU A 206 13.86 -2.65 28.74
C GLU A 206 12.54 -3.17 29.30
N VAL A 207 11.52 -3.42 28.46
CA VAL A 207 10.16 -3.76 28.93
C VAL A 207 9.98 -5.25 29.13
N PHE A 208 10.36 -6.10 28.17
CA PHE A 208 10.19 -7.55 28.29
C PHE A 208 10.90 -8.16 29.50
N PRO A 209 12.11 -7.75 29.89
CA PRO A 209 12.74 -8.23 31.14
C PRO A 209 11.92 -7.88 32.37
N GLN A 210 11.25 -6.74 32.41
CA GLN A 210 10.39 -6.37 33.56
C GLN A 210 9.09 -7.20 33.55
N LEU A 211 8.51 -7.43 32.41
CA LEU A 211 7.33 -8.32 32.28
C LEU A 211 7.68 -9.75 32.71
N ALA A 212 8.85 -10.24 32.35
CA ALA A 212 9.33 -11.57 32.74
C ALA A 212 9.56 -11.70 34.25
N ARG A 213 9.93 -10.61 34.95
CA ARG A 213 10.05 -10.60 36.42
C ARG A 213 8.69 -10.71 37.11
N ILE A 214 7.65 -10.10 36.50
CA ILE A 214 6.27 -10.17 37.02
C ILE A 214 5.64 -11.52 36.68
N ASN A 215 5.78 -11.97 35.45
CA ASN A 215 5.28 -13.25 34.96
C ASN A 215 6.31 -13.90 34.02
N PRO A 216 7.09 -14.90 34.50
CA PRO A 216 8.07 -15.58 33.66
C PRO A 216 7.48 -16.20 32.36
N SER A 217 6.18 -16.47 32.35
CA SER A 217 5.45 -17.03 31.20
C SER A 217 4.68 -15.97 30.39
N PHE A 218 5.00 -14.69 30.54
CA PHE A 218 4.23 -13.59 29.95
C PHE A 218 4.03 -13.75 28.42
N LEU A 219 5.02 -14.23 27.67
CA LEU A 219 4.89 -14.46 26.23
C LEU A 219 3.82 -15.51 25.91
N ARG A 220 3.71 -16.58 26.69
CA ARG A 220 2.66 -17.59 26.51
C ARG A 220 1.29 -17.03 26.90
N THR A 221 1.24 -16.19 27.93
CA THR A 221 0.01 -15.49 28.30
C THR A 221 -0.44 -14.56 27.15
N PHE A 222 0.49 -13.77 26.62
CA PHE A 222 0.20 -12.89 25.47
C PHE A 222 -0.25 -13.67 24.24
N GLU A 223 0.42 -14.79 23.93
CA GLU A 223 0.00 -15.67 22.83
C GLU A 223 -1.45 -16.15 23.01
N ALA A 224 -1.81 -16.60 24.22
CA ALA A 224 -3.16 -17.04 24.52
C ALA A 224 -4.19 -15.91 24.38
N GLU A 225 -3.88 -14.70 24.88
CA GLU A 225 -4.75 -13.54 24.73
C GLU A 225 -4.88 -13.08 23.27
N MET A 226 -3.78 -13.04 22.52
CA MET A 226 -3.83 -12.73 21.07
C MET A 226 -4.71 -13.72 20.29
N LYS A 227 -4.69 -15.02 20.66
CA LYS A 227 -5.60 -16.02 20.07
C LYS A 227 -7.06 -15.75 20.43
N ARG A 228 -7.36 -15.35 21.68
CA ARG A 228 -8.71 -14.98 22.12
C ARG A 228 -9.20 -13.75 21.37
N PHE A 229 -8.36 -12.70 21.26
CA PHE A 229 -8.69 -11.50 20.47
C PHE A 229 -8.93 -11.84 19.00
N GLY A 230 -8.15 -12.77 18.43
CA GLY A 230 -8.37 -13.26 17.08
C GLY A 230 -9.72 -13.94 16.88
N ALA A 231 -10.12 -14.79 17.83
CA ALA A 231 -11.44 -15.42 17.80
C ALA A 231 -12.59 -14.40 17.94
N MET A 232 -12.42 -13.42 18.82
CA MET A 232 -13.38 -12.30 18.94
C MET A 232 -13.48 -11.49 17.66
N GLU A 233 -12.34 -11.16 17.01
CA GLU A 233 -12.33 -10.43 15.75
C GLU A 233 -13.05 -11.22 14.63
N GLN A 234 -12.88 -12.54 14.55
CA GLN A 234 -13.60 -13.37 13.59
C GLN A 234 -15.12 -13.33 13.81
N LEU A 235 -15.57 -13.37 15.06
CA LEU A 235 -16.99 -13.21 15.39
C LEU A 235 -17.49 -11.83 14.97
N LEU A 236 -16.74 -10.77 15.25
CA LEU A 236 -17.07 -9.41 14.85
C LEU A 236 -17.08 -9.24 13.33
N ASP A 237 -16.15 -9.89 12.60
CA ASP A 237 -16.14 -9.90 11.14
C ASP A 237 -17.42 -10.57 10.58
N THR A 238 -17.87 -11.68 11.19
CA THR A 238 -19.12 -12.33 10.79
C THR A 238 -20.34 -11.42 11.02
N VAL A 239 -20.45 -10.83 12.21
CA VAL A 239 -21.51 -9.88 12.54
C VAL A 239 -21.50 -8.68 11.59
N PHE A 240 -20.30 -8.18 11.26
CA PHE A 240 -20.16 -7.07 10.33
C PHE A 240 -20.58 -7.45 8.91
N ALA A 241 -20.17 -8.60 8.41
CA ALA A 241 -20.52 -9.08 7.08
C ALA A 241 -22.04 -9.24 6.90
N GLU A 242 -22.72 -9.80 7.91
CA GLU A 242 -24.17 -9.95 7.93
C GLU A 242 -24.90 -8.58 7.99
N GLY A 243 -24.38 -7.66 8.80
CA GLY A 243 -25.05 -6.36 9.01
C GLY A 243 -24.70 -5.29 7.97
N LYS A 244 -23.57 -5.42 7.26
CA LYS A 244 -23.09 -4.42 6.30
C LYS A 244 -24.08 -4.20 5.15
N GLN A 245 -24.66 -5.28 4.62
CA GLN A 245 -25.59 -5.22 3.48
C GLN A 245 -26.84 -4.38 3.76
N ASP A 246 -27.30 -4.36 5.03
CA ASP A 246 -28.41 -3.52 5.45
C ASP A 246 -27.99 -2.05 5.64
N LEU A 247 -26.74 -1.79 6.00
CA LEU A 247 -26.26 -0.47 6.41
C LEU A 247 -25.69 0.36 5.25
N CYS A 248 -25.10 -0.27 4.24
CA CYS A 248 -24.48 0.47 3.15
C CYS A 248 -24.57 -0.25 1.80
N VAL A 249 -24.44 0.56 0.75
CA VAL A 249 -24.33 0.11 -0.64
C VAL A 249 -23.13 0.82 -1.27
N ASP A 250 -22.33 0.06 -2.00
CA ASP A 250 -21.21 0.58 -2.79
C ASP A 250 -21.67 0.64 -4.26
N GLU A 251 -21.98 1.83 -4.80
CA GLU A 251 -22.48 2.07 -6.17
C GLU A 251 -21.59 3.10 -6.87
N GLU A 252 -21.16 2.83 -8.10
CA GLU A 252 -20.34 3.74 -8.92
C GLU A 252 -19.09 4.28 -8.19
N GLY A 253 -18.47 3.47 -7.32
CA GLY A 253 -17.34 3.88 -6.50
C GLY A 253 -17.68 4.83 -5.33
N VAL A 254 -18.97 5.02 -5.03
CA VAL A 254 -19.46 5.81 -3.90
C VAL A 254 -20.07 4.88 -2.86
N ARG A 255 -19.55 4.94 -1.62
CA ARG A 255 -20.17 4.23 -0.49
C ARG A 255 -21.27 5.09 0.11
N ARG A 256 -22.49 4.57 0.11
CA ARG A 256 -23.68 5.22 0.73
C ARG A 256 -24.04 4.47 2.00
N ILE A 257 -23.98 5.14 3.16
CA ILE A 257 -24.29 4.58 4.48
C ILE A 257 -25.60 5.18 4.96
N PHE A 258 -26.61 4.36 5.26
CA PHE A 258 -27.93 4.80 5.68
C PHE A 258 -27.96 5.14 7.16
N ILE A 259 -28.14 6.43 7.49
CA ILE A 259 -28.05 6.98 8.86
C ILE A 259 -29.14 6.38 9.77
N ASP A 260 -30.38 6.27 9.29
CA ASP A 260 -31.50 5.75 10.08
C ASP A 260 -31.29 4.29 10.47
N ARG A 261 -30.71 3.47 9.59
CA ARG A 261 -30.40 2.07 9.85
C ARG A 261 -29.19 1.94 10.79
N LEU A 262 -28.17 2.78 10.58
CA LEU A 262 -26.99 2.82 11.43
C LEU A 262 -27.35 3.20 12.87
N LEU A 263 -28.20 4.20 13.08
CA LEU A 263 -28.64 4.64 14.40
C LEU A 263 -29.50 3.61 15.16
N ARG A 264 -30.05 2.62 14.47
CA ARG A 264 -30.77 1.48 15.12
C ARG A 264 -29.83 0.39 15.62
N LYS A 265 -28.58 0.38 15.20
CA LYS A 265 -27.60 -0.62 15.65
C LYS A 265 -27.09 -0.28 17.05
N ALA A 266 -26.83 -1.28 17.86
CA ALA A 266 -26.04 -1.11 19.06
C ALA A 266 -24.60 -0.77 18.69
N GLN A 267 -23.91 0.07 19.50
CA GLN A 267 -22.51 0.44 19.27
C GLN A 267 -22.28 1.12 17.91
N VAL A 268 -23.01 2.20 17.63
CA VAL A 268 -22.92 2.99 16.39
C VAL A 268 -21.48 3.33 16.02
N SER A 269 -20.66 3.74 17.01
CA SER A 269 -19.23 4.04 16.84
C SER A 269 -18.45 2.89 16.21
N TRP A 270 -18.72 1.65 16.66
CA TRP A 270 -18.07 0.46 16.13
C TRP A 270 -18.46 0.19 14.67
N TRP A 271 -19.77 0.30 14.36
CA TRP A 271 -20.24 0.13 12.98
C TRP A 271 -19.66 1.19 12.06
N LEU A 272 -19.65 2.45 12.51
CA LEU A 272 -19.08 3.55 11.74
C LEU A 272 -17.58 3.36 11.47
N PHE A 273 -16.82 2.97 12.52
CA PHE A 273 -15.40 2.63 12.37
C PHE A 273 -15.21 1.54 11.31
N ARG A 274 -15.95 0.43 11.40
CA ARG A 274 -15.85 -0.70 10.48
C ARG A 274 -16.26 -0.34 9.03
N LEU A 275 -17.29 0.48 8.88
CA LEU A 275 -17.75 0.94 7.56
C LEU A 275 -16.78 1.91 6.89
N LEU A 276 -15.90 2.57 7.65
CA LEU A 276 -14.96 3.59 7.18
C LEU A 276 -13.48 3.19 7.39
N GLU A 277 -13.21 1.95 7.81
CA GLU A 277 -11.85 1.46 8.15
C GLU A 277 -10.86 1.60 6.97
N ASP A 278 -11.34 1.35 5.75
CA ASP A 278 -10.57 1.44 4.50
C ASP A 278 -10.50 2.86 3.91
N CYS A 279 -11.20 3.82 4.53
CA CYS A 279 -11.33 5.18 4.02
C CYS A 279 -10.31 6.18 4.60
N GLY A 280 -9.44 5.76 5.52
CA GLY A 280 -8.34 6.56 6.06
C GLY A 280 -8.75 7.68 7.03
N PHE A 281 -9.96 7.65 7.61
CA PHE A 281 -10.38 8.59 8.66
C PHE A 281 -9.73 8.23 10.00
N ASN A 282 -9.17 9.22 10.71
CA ASN A 282 -8.60 9.01 12.03
C ASN A 282 -9.68 9.00 13.13
N ALA A 283 -9.30 8.61 14.36
CA ALA A 283 -10.24 8.47 15.48
C ALA A 283 -11.00 9.77 15.82
N VAL A 284 -10.33 10.93 15.72
CA VAL A 284 -10.95 12.25 15.98
C VAL A 284 -12.02 12.54 14.92
N GLN A 285 -11.70 12.27 13.66
CA GLN A 285 -12.65 12.46 12.56
C GLN A 285 -13.84 11.52 12.67
N LEU A 286 -13.63 10.25 13.04
CA LEU A 286 -14.74 9.31 13.26
C LEU A 286 -15.68 9.77 14.36
N SER A 287 -15.17 10.30 15.48
CA SER A 287 -15.98 10.89 16.55
C SER A 287 -16.79 12.10 16.04
N GLN A 288 -16.17 12.98 15.25
CA GLN A 288 -16.86 14.14 14.66
C GLN A 288 -17.93 13.73 13.65
N ILE A 289 -17.70 12.66 12.87
CA ILE A 289 -18.69 12.10 11.93
C ILE A 289 -19.87 11.55 12.74
N GLU A 290 -19.61 10.75 13.78
CA GLU A 290 -20.65 10.20 14.67
C GLU A 290 -21.50 11.30 15.29
N GLU A 291 -20.89 12.32 15.88
CA GLU A 291 -21.60 13.48 16.43
C GLU A 291 -22.46 14.21 15.39
N SER A 292 -22.06 14.16 14.12
CA SER A 292 -22.81 14.82 13.05
C SER A 292 -24.08 14.08 12.65
N LEU A 293 -24.20 12.77 12.96
CA LEU A 293 -25.33 11.92 12.50
C LEU A 293 -26.69 12.51 12.89
N SER A 294 -26.79 13.09 14.08
CA SER A 294 -28.02 13.71 14.62
C SER A 294 -28.18 15.19 14.30
N ARG A 295 -27.19 15.82 13.60
CA ARG A 295 -27.19 17.26 13.31
C ARG A 295 -27.59 17.57 11.86
N GLN A 296 -27.65 18.87 11.50
CA GLN A 296 -28.00 19.32 10.15
C GLN A 296 -27.08 18.73 9.06
N SER A 297 -27.64 18.52 7.86
CA SER A 297 -26.94 18.06 6.65
C SER A 297 -25.95 19.11 6.12
N GLY A 298 -25.00 18.66 5.29
CA GLY A 298 -24.04 19.51 4.58
C GLY A 298 -22.64 19.51 5.16
N LYS A 299 -22.37 18.83 6.31
CA LYS A 299 -21.01 18.66 6.81
C LYS A 299 -20.20 17.75 5.89
N THR A 300 -18.96 18.17 5.67
CA THR A 300 -17.99 17.42 4.85
C THR A 300 -16.75 17.13 5.69
N PHE A 301 -16.22 15.91 5.56
CA PHE A 301 -15.00 15.44 6.23
C PHE A 301 -14.05 14.92 5.18
N PHE A 302 -12.74 15.12 5.37
CA PHE A 302 -11.69 14.69 4.45
C PHE A 302 -10.70 13.81 5.18
N SER A 303 -10.40 12.66 4.60
CA SER A 303 -9.22 11.85 4.93
C SER A 303 -8.17 12.01 3.84
N PRO A 304 -6.97 11.42 3.95
CA PRO A 304 -5.99 11.41 2.87
C PRO A 304 -6.50 10.76 1.57
N THR A 305 -7.45 9.84 1.66
CA THR A 305 -7.91 9.01 0.53
C THR A 305 -9.37 9.20 0.16
N HIS A 306 -10.20 9.78 1.06
CA HIS A 306 -11.65 9.88 0.85
C HIS A 306 -12.23 11.21 1.34
N ARG A 307 -13.35 11.58 0.72
CA ARG A 307 -14.24 12.65 1.19
C ARG A 307 -15.57 12.04 1.63
N LEU A 308 -15.99 12.34 2.84
CA LEU A 308 -17.32 11.97 3.36
C LEU A 308 -18.22 13.22 3.42
N VAL A 309 -19.41 13.13 2.84
CA VAL A 309 -20.45 14.17 2.90
C VAL A 309 -21.64 13.62 3.70
N LYS A 310 -22.03 14.31 4.75
CA LYS A 310 -23.25 14.00 5.49
C LYS A 310 -24.44 14.67 4.81
N ASP A 311 -25.31 13.86 4.20
CA ASP A 311 -26.61 14.28 3.67
C ASP A 311 -27.71 14.06 4.73
N ARG A 312 -28.97 14.32 4.40
CA ARG A 312 -30.11 14.21 5.33
C ARG A 312 -30.30 12.78 5.85
N LEU A 313 -30.24 11.81 4.95
CA LEU A 313 -30.58 10.41 5.22
C LEU A 313 -29.37 9.47 5.15
N GLU A 314 -28.24 9.92 4.60
CA GLU A 314 -27.09 9.07 4.35
C GLU A 314 -25.76 9.81 4.50
N LEU A 315 -24.70 9.04 4.78
CA LEU A 315 -23.32 9.46 4.60
C LEU A 315 -22.86 8.97 3.23
N ARG A 316 -22.34 9.86 2.40
CA ARG A 316 -21.76 9.53 1.09
C ARG A 316 -20.24 9.63 1.16
N VAL A 317 -19.56 8.54 0.91
CA VAL A 317 -18.09 8.47 0.93
C VAL A 317 -17.59 8.36 -0.50
N TYR A 318 -16.79 9.32 -0.91
CA TYR A 318 -16.20 9.41 -2.24
C TYR A 318 -14.69 9.16 -2.14
N PRO A 319 -14.08 8.31 -2.97
CA PRO A 319 -12.64 8.25 -3.07
C PRO A 319 -12.10 9.59 -3.58
N LEU A 320 -11.03 10.06 -2.98
CA LEU A 320 -10.24 11.15 -3.53
C LEU A 320 -9.23 10.55 -4.51
N LEU A 321 -9.31 10.97 -5.77
CA LEU A 321 -8.20 10.69 -6.69
C LEU A 321 -7.00 11.47 -6.17
N LEU A 322 -5.95 10.76 -5.75
CA LEU A 322 -4.73 11.41 -5.28
C LEU A 322 -4.11 12.19 -6.44
N PRO A 323 -3.75 13.48 -6.24
CA PRO A 323 -3.08 14.27 -7.26
C PRO A 323 -1.82 13.53 -7.76
N GLY A 324 -1.72 13.31 -9.07
CA GLY A 324 -0.55 12.69 -9.70
C GLY A 324 -0.45 11.16 -9.64
N SER A 325 -1.43 10.44 -9.11
CA SER A 325 -1.36 8.98 -8.92
C SER A 325 -1.97 8.14 -10.04
N ALA A 326 -2.77 8.72 -10.95
CA ALA A 326 -3.37 7.98 -12.04
C ALA A 326 -2.78 8.41 -13.39
N ASP A 327 -2.18 7.46 -14.10
CA ASP A 327 -1.97 7.57 -15.55
C ASP A 327 -3.33 7.36 -16.21
N LEU A 328 -3.80 8.39 -16.90
CA LEU A 328 -5.10 8.41 -17.58
C LEU A 328 -4.91 8.43 -19.10
N THR A 329 -3.72 8.10 -19.59
CA THR A 329 -3.36 8.16 -21.01
C THR A 329 -4.25 7.26 -21.86
N ASP A 330 -4.65 6.10 -21.35
CA ASP A 330 -5.57 5.17 -22.04
C ASP A 330 -6.97 5.76 -22.26
N ARG A 331 -7.34 6.83 -21.55
CA ARG A 331 -8.61 7.54 -21.71
C ARG A 331 -8.53 8.68 -22.71
N LEU A 332 -7.35 8.96 -23.25
CA LEU A 332 -7.14 10.09 -24.14
C LEU A 332 -7.42 9.67 -25.59
N ASP A 333 -8.41 10.29 -26.24
CA ASP A 333 -8.61 10.19 -27.69
C ASP A 333 -7.99 11.42 -28.35
N VAL A 334 -6.95 11.20 -29.15
CA VAL A 334 -6.23 12.25 -29.86
C VAL A 334 -6.28 11.95 -31.36
N ARG A 335 -6.95 12.82 -32.10
CA ARG A 335 -7.06 12.72 -33.57
C ARG A 335 -6.40 13.90 -34.25
N THR A 336 -5.55 13.65 -35.22
CA THR A 336 -4.90 14.70 -35.98
C THR A 336 -5.49 14.81 -37.39
N PHE A 337 -5.71 16.03 -37.87
CA PHE A 337 -6.20 16.28 -39.23
C PHE A 337 -5.65 17.61 -39.77
N ALA A 338 -5.54 17.70 -41.09
CA ALA A 338 -5.16 18.94 -41.76
C ALA A 338 -6.33 19.94 -41.76
N ILE A 339 -6.02 21.23 -41.58
CA ILE A 339 -7.05 22.28 -41.68
C ILE A 339 -7.66 22.28 -43.12
N PHE A 340 -8.95 22.27 -43.18
CA PHE A 340 -9.72 22.31 -44.43
C PHE A 340 -10.44 23.65 -44.60
N PRO A 341 -10.83 24.04 -45.83
CA PRO A 341 -11.59 25.27 -46.05
C PRO A 341 -12.90 25.28 -45.27
N GLY A 342 -13.12 26.33 -44.48
CA GLY A 342 -14.28 26.45 -43.60
C GLY A 342 -14.11 25.88 -42.19
N PHE A 343 -12.92 25.39 -41.83
CA PHE A 343 -12.63 24.98 -40.47
C PHE A 343 -12.69 26.17 -39.50
N ASP A 344 -13.56 26.07 -38.50
CA ASP A 344 -13.70 27.05 -37.43
C ASP A 344 -13.46 26.35 -36.09
N PRO A 345 -12.36 26.68 -35.37
CA PRO A 345 -12.04 26.07 -34.08
C PRO A 345 -13.07 26.40 -32.98
N GLN A 346 -13.99 27.33 -33.19
CA GLN A 346 -15.08 27.65 -32.27
C GLN A 346 -16.27 26.70 -32.43
N GLN A 347 -16.46 26.13 -33.62
CA GLN A 347 -17.51 25.16 -33.93
C GLN A 347 -17.03 23.74 -33.60
N LYS A 348 -17.03 23.39 -32.30
CA LYS A 348 -16.54 22.12 -31.78
C LYS A 348 -17.51 21.52 -30.77
N PRO A 349 -17.55 20.19 -30.58
CA PRO A 349 -18.19 19.57 -29.42
C PRO A 349 -17.70 20.15 -28.12
N GLU A 350 -18.51 20.16 -27.07
CA GLU A 350 -18.26 20.87 -25.83
C GLU A 350 -17.03 20.30 -25.07
N ASP A 351 -16.78 19.01 -25.20
CA ASP A 351 -15.73 18.22 -24.56
C ASP A 351 -14.46 18.05 -25.41
N VAL A 352 -14.43 18.55 -26.66
CA VAL A 352 -13.26 18.48 -27.54
C VAL A 352 -12.46 19.77 -27.47
N LEU A 353 -11.14 19.65 -27.35
CA LEU A 353 -10.19 20.76 -27.39
C LEU A 353 -9.29 20.64 -28.62
N PHE A 354 -9.06 21.78 -29.31
CA PHE A 354 -8.20 21.84 -30.48
C PHE A 354 -6.90 22.56 -30.15
N VAL A 355 -5.76 21.93 -30.50
CA VAL A 355 -4.41 22.52 -30.39
C VAL A 355 -3.66 22.39 -31.71
N ASP A 356 -2.65 23.22 -31.91
CA ASP A 356 -1.74 23.10 -33.05
C ASP A 356 -0.88 21.83 -32.89
N ALA A 357 -1.07 20.87 -33.80
CA ALA A 357 -0.36 19.60 -33.76
C ALA A 357 1.17 19.73 -33.95
N ALA A 358 1.62 20.83 -34.59
CA ALA A 358 3.05 21.08 -34.78
C ALA A 358 3.76 21.58 -33.49
N LEU A 359 3.00 22.02 -32.50
CA LEU A 359 3.51 22.55 -31.24
C LEU A 359 3.52 21.52 -30.11
N VAL A 360 2.95 20.34 -30.32
CA VAL A 360 2.90 19.26 -29.35
C VAL A 360 3.67 18.05 -29.86
N ARG A 361 4.30 17.33 -28.96
CA ARG A 361 4.97 16.06 -29.27
C ARG A 361 4.03 14.90 -28.95
N LEU A 362 3.71 14.12 -29.96
CA LEU A 362 2.87 12.93 -29.80
C LEU A 362 3.73 11.71 -29.43
N PRO A 363 3.21 10.73 -28.68
CA PRO A 363 1.87 10.72 -28.09
C PRO A 363 1.74 11.69 -26.90
N LEU A 364 0.52 12.23 -26.70
CA LEU A 364 0.19 12.98 -25.49
C LEU A 364 -0.05 12.01 -24.33
N SER A 365 0.20 12.48 -23.12
CA SER A 365 -0.13 11.76 -21.89
C SER A 365 -1.23 12.48 -21.12
N ALA A 366 -1.97 11.75 -20.30
CA ALA A 366 -2.99 12.31 -19.43
C ALA A 366 -2.82 11.83 -17.99
N ARG A 367 -2.98 12.74 -17.04
CA ARG A 367 -2.83 12.47 -15.61
C ARG A 367 -3.74 13.35 -14.76
N THR A 368 -3.85 13.03 -13.48
CA THR A 368 -4.47 13.94 -12.51
C THR A 368 -3.57 15.17 -12.23
N PRO A 369 -4.15 16.29 -11.75
CA PRO A 369 -3.38 17.46 -11.34
C PRO A 369 -2.35 17.13 -10.24
N ARG A 370 -1.19 17.82 -10.27
CA ARG A 370 -0.14 17.75 -9.23
C ARG A 370 -0.02 19.08 -8.51
N GLU A 371 0.46 19.04 -7.29
CA GLU A 371 0.81 20.25 -6.55
C GLU A 371 1.93 20.99 -7.30
N GLY A 372 1.77 22.31 -7.44
CA GLY A 372 2.72 23.13 -8.19
C GLY A 372 2.49 23.20 -9.71
N ASP A 373 1.55 22.42 -10.28
CA ASP A 373 1.21 22.48 -11.70
C ASP A 373 0.89 23.91 -12.14
N ARG A 374 1.53 24.34 -13.23
CA ARG A 374 1.34 25.65 -13.82
C ARG A 374 1.08 25.55 -15.31
N PHE A 375 0.13 26.33 -15.80
CA PHE A 375 -0.14 26.43 -17.22
C PHE A 375 -0.51 27.89 -17.59
N ARG A 376 -0.63 28.17 -18.88
CA ARG A 376 -1.04 29.48 -19.38
C ARG A 376 -2.43 29.34 -20.00
N PRO A 377 -3.50 29.63 -19.27
CA PRO A 377 -4.86 29.54 -19.83
C PRO A 377 -4.98 30.33 -21.12
N PHE A 378 -5.68 29.75 -22.12
CA PHE A 378 -5.94 30.43 -23.41
C PHE A 378 -6.48 31.84 -23.19
N GLY A 379 -5.84 32.85 -23.83
CA GLY A 379 -6.11 34.26 -23.68
C GLY A 379 -5.20 34.99 -22.68
N MET A 380 -4.37 34.30 -21.93
CA MET A 380 -3.38 34.90 -21.05
C MET A 380 -2.11 35.30 -21.85
N ARG A 381 -1.88 36.60 -22.05
CA ARG A 381 -0.77 37.07 -22.89
C ARG A 381 0.62 36.93 -22.28
N ARG A 382 0.76 36.94 -20.94
CA ARG A 382 2.05 36.84 -20.23
C ARG A 382 1.89 36.09 -18.90
N GLY A 383 2.96 35.38 -18.48
CA GLY A 383 3.00 34.65 -17.21
C GLY A 383 2.39 33.27 -17.29
N SER A 384 2.24 32.60 -16.15
CA SER A 384 1.55 31.34 -15.96
C SER A 384 0.75 31.39 -14.66
N LYS A 385 -0.29 30.60 -14.58
CA LYS A 385 -1.18 30.49 -13.41
C LYS A 385 -1.03 29.13 -12.76
N LEU A 386 -1.06 29.07 -11.43
CA LEU A 386 -1.17 27.79 -10.72
C LEU A 386 -2.51 27.13 -11.11
N LEU A 387 -2.47 25.83 -11.32
CA LEU A 387 -3.64 25.05 -11.66
C LEU A 387 -4.69 25.06 -10.54
N SER A 388 -4.22 25.05 -9.27
CA SER A 388 -5.05 25.21 -8.08
C SER A 388 -5.85 26.51 -8.07
N ASP A 389 -5.24 27.63 -8.51
CA ASP A 389 -5.89 28.94 -8.58
C ASP A 389 -6.90 28.99 -9.73
N PHE A 390 -6.56 28.36 -10.86
CA PHE A 390 -7.47 28.26 -12.00
C PHE A 390 -8.74 27.47 -11.60
N PHE A 391 -8.59 26.37 -10.90
CA PHE A 391 -9.74 25.59 -10.41
C PHE A 391 -10.56 26.35 -9.34
N THR A 392 -9.91 27.19 -8.56
CA THR A 392 -10.60 28.03 -7.58
C THR A 392 -11.46 29.10 -8.27
N ASP A 393 -10.96 29.70 -9.34
CA ASP A 393 -11.75 30.65 -10.15
C ASP A 393 -12.98 29.98 -10.80
N LEU A 394 -12.85 28.71 -11.19
CA LEU A 394 -13.95 27.88 -11.68
C LEU A 394 -14.91 27.41 -10.57
N LYS A 395 -14.64 27.77 -9.32
CA LYS A 395 -15.41 27.37 -8.12
C LYS A 395 -15.53 25.87 -7.96
N LEU A 396 -14.54 25.11 -8.43
CA LEU A 396 -14.51 23.68 -8.25
C LEU A 396 -14.21 23.33 -6.79
N ASP A 397 -14.96 22.38 -6.23
CA ASP A 397 -14.66 21.82 -4.92
C ASP A 397 -13.43 20.90 -4.97
N VAL A 398 -12.94 20.48 -3.79
CA VAL A 398 -11.72 19.66 -3.69
C VAL A 398 -11.85 18.33 -4.43
N ALA A 399 -13.04 17.71 -4.44
CA ALA A 399 -13.27 16.45 -5.15
C ALA A 399 -13.34 16.64 -6.65
N GLN A 400 -13.93 17.75 -7.11
CA GLN A 400 -13.95 18.11 -8.52
C GLN A 400 -12.53 18.41 -9.04
N LYS A 401 -11.72 19.17 -8.27
CA LYS A 401 -10.32 19.43 -8.59
C LYS A 401 -9.51 18.15 -8.78
N GLY A 402 -9.69 17.15 -7.93
CA GLY A 402 -8.99 15.86 -8.01
C GLY A 402 -9.42 14.98 -9.20
N ARG A 403 -10.58 15.24 -9.81
CA ARG A 403 -11.09 14.51 -10.98
C ARG A 403 -10.72 15.15 -12.31
N GLU A 404 -10.21 16.37 -12.31
CA GLU A 404 -9.79 17.04 -13.53
C GLU A 404 -8.62 16.28 -14.18
N VAL A 405 -8.60 16.27 -15.51
CA VAL A 405 -7.56 15.58 -16.27
C VAL A 405 -6.66 16.59 -16.94
N VAL A 406 -5.38 16.49 -16.65
CA VAL A 406 -4.32 17.33 -17.24
C VAL A 406 -3.70 16.55 -18.40
N VAL A 407 -3.74 17.13 -19.59
CA VAL A 407 -3.10 16.60 -20.78
C VAL A 407 -1.72 17.20 -20.93
N THR A 408 -0.70 16.37 -21.09
CA THR A 408 0.69 16.79 -21.13
C THR A 408 1.41 16.33 -22.39
N SER A 409 2.47 17.06 -22.74
CA SER A 409 3.44 16.74 -23.79
C SER A 409 4.84 16.99 -23.27
N HIS A 410 5.86 16.39 -23.86
CA HIS A 410 7.26 16.65 -23.51
C HIS A 410 7.91 17.59 -24.53
N ASN A 411 8.69 18.55 -24.05
CA ASN A 411 9.52 19.39 -24.92
C ASN A 411 10.77 18.64 -25.43
N GLU A 412 11.61 19.31 -26.24
CA GLU A 412 12.86 18.76 -26.76
C GLU A 412 13.86 18.38 -25.66
N ASN A 413 13.80 19.02 -24.52
CA ASN A 413 14.65 18.79 -23.36
C ASN A 413 14.13 17.67 -22.43
N GLY A 414 12.92 17.09 -22.73
CA GLY A 414 12.28 16.08 -21.90
C GLY A 414 11.40 16.65 -20.77
N ASP A 415 11.26 17.98 -20.64
CA ASP A 415 10.40 18.56 -19.61
C ASP A 415 8.91 18.36 -19.96
N GLU A 416 8.11 18.02 -18.98
CA GLU A 416 6.67 17.88 -19.11
C GLU A 416 6.00 19.25 -19.18
N LEU A 417 5.20 19.47 -20.21
CA LEU A 417 4.42 20.71 -20.40
C LEU A 417 2.92 20.39 -20.41
N ILE A 418 2.13 21.18 -19.68
CA ILE A 418 0.67 21.08 -19.73
C ILE A 418 0.19 21.67 -21.04
N VAL A 419 -0.52 20.86 -21.83
CA VAL A 419 -1.11 21.23 -23.13
C VAL A 419 -2.55 21.70 -22.95
N ALA A 420 -3.30 21.00 -22.10
CA ALA A 420 -4.71 21.31 -21.86
C ALA A 420 -5.19 20.75 -20.52
N ILE A 421 -6.30 21.27 -20.04
CA ILE A 421 -7.17 20.63 -19.04
C ILE A 421 -8.36 20.09 -19.82
N ALA A 422 -8.48 18.77 -19.89
CA ALA A 422 -9.44 18.07 -20.74
C ALA A 422 -10.88 18.55 -20.50
N GLY A 423 -11.63 18.81 -21.58
CA GLY A 423 -12.99 19.33 -21.52
C GLY A 423 -13.11 20.78 -21.00
N ARG A 424 -12.00 21.44 -20.62
CA ARG A 424 -12.02 22.78 -20.02
C ARG A 424 -11.33 23.82 -20.88
N ARG A 425 -9.99 23.80 -20.94
CA ARG A 425 -9.18 24.86 -21.56
C ARG A 425 -7.82 24.38 -22.01
N ILE A 426 -7.38 24.89 -23.17
CA ILE A 426 -6.02 24.68 -23.66
C ILE A 426 -5.04 25.67 -23.03
N ASP A 427 -3.76 25.34 -23.04
CA ASP A 427 -2.68 26.27 -22.77
C ASP A 427 -2.46 27.17 -24.01
N ASP A 428 -2.29 28.46 -23.79
CA ASP A 428 -2.17 29.50 -24.85
C ASP A 428 -0.96 29.27 -25.77
N ARG A 429 0.07 28.56 -25.31
CA ARG A 429 1.23 28.19 -26.12
C ARG A 429 0.91 27.27 -27.28
N PHE A 430 -0.12 26.44 -27.15
CA PHE A 430 -0.50 25.43 -28.14
C PHE A 430 -1.74 25.80 -28.95
N LYS A 431 -2.15 27.05 -28.92
CA LYS A 431 -3.34 27.53 -29.64
C LYS A 431 -3.17 27.48 -31.14
N ILE A 432 -4.28 27.28 -31.83
CA ILE A 432 -4.37 27.40 -33.28
C ILE A 432 -4.17 28.87 -33.70
N THR A 433 -3.35 29.09 -34.73
CA THR A 433 -3.06 30.39 -35.30
C THR A 433 -3.29 30.35 -36.85
N ALA A 434 -3.14 31.48 -37.51
CA ALA A 434 -3.21 31.54 -38.99
C ALA A 434 -2.08 30.70 -39.66
N ALA A 435 -1.03 30.39 -38.96
CA ALA A 435 0.08 29.56 -39.47
C ALA A 435 -0.13 28.05 -39.29
N THR A 436 -1.10 27.65 -38.46
CA THR A 436 -1.37 26.24 -38.15
C THR A 436 -1.86 25.51 -39.41
N ARG A 437 -1.30 24.35 -39.70
CA ARG A 437 -1.70 23.50 -40.84
C ARG A 437 -2.36 22.22 -40.41
N THR A 438 -2.01 21.70 -39.24
CA THR A 438 -2.51 20.44 -38.68
C THR A 438 -3.00 20.67 -37.27
N VAL A 439 -4.18 20.18 -36.99
CA VAL A 439 -4.83 20.29 -35.67
C VAL A 439 -4.81 18.93 -34.98
N ALA A 440 -4.54 18.94 -33.68
CA ALA A 440 -4.81 17.81 -32.80
C ALA A 440 -6.10 18.09 -32.01
N ALA A 441 -7.09 17.24 -32.21
CA ALA A 441 -8.34 17.21 -31.44
C ALA A 441 -8.15 16.29 -30.25
N ILE A 442 -8.40 16.81 -29.07
CA ILE A 442 -8.18 16.12 -27.77
C ILE A 442 -9.53 15.96 -27.08
N SER A 443 -9.93 14.73 -26.76
CA SER A 443 -11.10 14.42 -25.95
C SER A 443 -10.81 13.27 -24.99
N LEU A 444 -11.67 13.08 -23.99
CA LEU A 444 -11.61 11.93 -23.10
C LEU A 444 -12.65 10.89 -23.50
N LEU A 445 -12.22 9.64 -23.54
CA LEU A 445 -13.13 8.50 -23.62
C LEU A 445 -13.96 8.41 -22.33
N PRO A 446 -15.24 8.01 -22.41
CA PRO A 446 -16.03 7.75 -21.22
C PRO A 446 -15.34 6.71 -20.33
N LEU A 447 -15.66 6.73 -19.03
CA LEU A 447 -15.22 5.66 -18.13
C LEU A 447 -15.82 4.34 -18.63
N PRO A 448 -15.05 3.24 -18.62
CA PRO A 448 -15.64 1.92 -18.85
C PRO A 448 -16.71 1.67 -17.77
N GLU A 449 -17.87 1.16 -18.21
CA GLU A 449 -18.98 0.77 -17.34
C GLU A 449 -18.61 -0.32 -16.34
#